data_ce02b26f37373089d057185f2cb16e0a
#
_entry.id   ce02b26f37373089d057185f2cb16e0a
#
_cell.length_a   1.000
_cell.length_b   1.000
_cell.length_c   1.000
_cell.angle_alpha   90.00
_cell.angle_beta   90.00
_cell.angle_gamma   90.00
#
_symmetry.space_group_name_H-M   'P 1'
#
loop_
_entity.id
_entity.type
_entity.pdbx_description
1 polymer ?
#
loop_
_entity_poly.entity_id
_entity_poly.type
_entity_poly.pdbx_seq_one_letter_code
_entity_poly.pdbx_strand_id
1 'polypeptide(L)'
;MASILSFLNQAVDSLIGSGSGMNTGCKLVLSCAGESVTFPVSPPSFEVGNAYNNSTVNVNSLGDINMLGKRGLTTVKFSSFFPAQAYSGIVSGASDSPYSYVEKINSFAQKGQPCKLTISGTNINLNVSIDSFDYSEKDGTSDVYFSISLREYRYILPNSNKLNDTTGLASRTAEEQKEKVINWYPGMDLMDVAAQSVGQFFPIDEQDAKQLSVFKTLAKTKNLNVGSVLYATKQSVKISDDTIINF
;
A
#
# COMPACT_ATOMS: atom_id res chain seq x y z
N MET A 1 15.19 -22.75 -0.59
CA MET A 1 14.40 -21.58 -1.03
C MET A 1 15.21 -20.33 -0.73
N ALA A 2 15.94 -19.83 -1.70
CA ALA A 2 16.66 -18.56 -1.56
C ALA A 2 15.61 -17.44 -1.58
N SER A 3 15.58 -16.66 -0.53
CA SER A 3 14.60 -15.61 -0.28
C SER A 3 14.69 -14.51 -1.34
N ILE A 4 13.55 -14.03 -1.82
CA ILE A 4 13.41 -12.84 -2.68
C ILE A 4 14.13 -11.62 -2.06
N LEU A 5 14.26 -11.58 -0.74
CA LEU A 5 15.05 -10.61 0.01
C LEU A 5 16.56 -10.65 -0.32
N SER A 6 17.13 -11.81 -0.62
CA SER A 6 18.57 -11.89 -0.97
C SER A 6 18.84 -11.32 -2.36
N PHE A 7 17.88 -11.48 -3.30
CA PHE A 7 17.97 -10.87 -4.63
C PHE A 7 17.83 -9.35 -4.58
N LEU A 8 16.95 -8.85 -3.71
CA LEU A 8 16.77 -7.40 -3.53
C LEU A 8 18.01 -6.77 -2.87
N ASN A 9 18.61 -7.43 -1.88
CA ASN A 9 19.83 -6.92 -1.26
C ASN A 9 21.02 -6.98 -2.23
N GLN A 10 21.13 -8.02 -3.05
CA GLN A 10 22.22 -8.14 -4.04
C GLN A 10 22.08 -7.09 -5.16
N ALA A 11 20.84 -6.73 -5.54
CA ALA A 11 20.60 -5.63 -6.47
C ALA A 11 20.93 -4.27 -5.85
N VAL A 12 20.67 -4.09 -4.56
CA VAL A 12 21.03 -2.85 -3.83
C VAL A 12 22.54 -2.76 -3.62
N ASP A 13 23.22 -3.85 -3.26
CA ASP A 13 24.66 -3.88 -3.06
C ASP A 13 25.43 -3.67 -4.37
N SER A 14 24.93 -4.14 -5.50
CA SER A 14 25.54 -3.85 -6.80
C SER A 14 25.32 -2.39 -7.24
N LEU A 15 24.31 -1.71 -6.70
CA LEU A 15 24.08 -0.28 -6.92
C LEU A 15 24.94 0.62 -6.02
N ILE A 16 25.41 0.10 -4.87
CA ILE A 16 26.24 0.83 -3.90
C ILE A 16 27.73 0.51 -4.08
N GLY A 17 28.08 -0.36 -5.04
CA GLY A 17 29.42 -0.91 -5.26
C GLY A 17 30.53 0.11 -5.02
N SER A 18 31.35 -0.18 -4.01
CA SER A 18 32.60 0.47 -3.67
C SER A 18 33.52 0.57 -4.88
N GLY A 19 33.68 1.77 -5.40
CA GLY A 19 34.63 2.09 -6.45
C GLY A 19 34.87 3.58 -6.44
N SER A 20 35.96 3.98 -5.85
CA SER A 20 36.51 5.34 -5.89
C SER A 20 36.53 5.87 -7.33
N GLY A 21 35.76 6.92 -7.61
CA GLY A 21 35.84 7.63 -8.87
C GLY A 21 34.59 8.50 -9.05
N MET A 22 34.67 9.74 -8.62
CA MET A 22 33.88 10.90 -9.01
C MET A 22 32.79 10.61 -10.05
N ASN A 23 31.63 10.21 -9.62
CA ASN A 23 30.41 10.50 -10.35
C ASN A 23 29.23 10.56 -9.39
N THR A 24 29.00 11.73 -8.83
CA THR A 24 27.89 12.06 -7.94
C THR A 24 26.58 12.35 -8.69
N GLY A 25 26.44 11.85 -9.91
CA GLY A 25 25.19 11.93 -10.65
C GLY A 25 24.16 10.97 -10.06
N CYS A 26 22.91 11.39 -9.90
CA CYS A 26 21.85 10.47 -9.52
C CYS A 26 21.64 9.43 -10.63
N LYS A 27 21.71 8.14 -10.24
CA LYS A 27 21.38 7.03 -11.14
C LYS A 27 19.87 6.85 -11.18
N LEU A 28 19.33 6.81 -12.40
CA LEU A 28 17.92 6.47 -12.61
C LEU A 28 17.84 5.05 -13.15
N VAL A 29 16.99 4.26 -12.52
CA VAL A 29 16.74 2.88 -12.91
C VAL A 29 15.23 2.69 -13.07
N LEU A 30 14.83 2.21 -14.23
CA LEU A 30 13.46 1.79 -14.51
C LEU A 30 13.43 0.28 -14.66
N SER A 31 12.71 -0.42 -13.80
CA SER A 31 12.58 -1.88 -13.84
C SER A 31 11.14 -2.31 -14.09
N CYS A 32 10.94 -3.30 -14.95
CA CYS A 32 9.64 -3.82 -15.33
C CYS A 32 9.73 -5.32 -15.58
N ALA A 33 8.87 -6.10 -14.95
CA ALA A 33 8.77 -7.55 -15.19
C ALA A 33 10.10 -8.34 -15.10
N GLY A 34 10.96 -7.96 -14.15
CA GLY A 34 12.27 -8.62 -13.94
C GLY A 34 13.41 -8.10 -14.80
N GLU A 35 13.13 -7.25 -15.78
CA GLU A 35 14.13 -6.53 -16.57
C GLU A 35 14.36 -5.12 -16.02
N SER A 36 15.54 -4.56 -16.22
CA SER A 36 15.84 -3.20 -15.80
C SER A 36 16.61 -2.43 -16.87
N VAL A 37 16.33 -1.12 -16.91
CA VAL A 37 17.05 -0.15 -17.73
C VAL A 37 17.66 0.87 -16.80
N THR A 38 18.98 0.98 -16.82
CA THR A 38 19.69 2.07 -16.16
C THR A 38 19.93 3.16 -17.21
N PHE A 39 19.51 4.37 -16.92
CA PHE A 39 19.72 5.49 -17.84
C PHE A 39 21.20 5.85 -17.86
N PRO A 40 21.87 5.81 -19.06
CA PRO A 40 23.31 5.97 -19.16
C PRO A 40 23.78 7.37 -18.79
N VAL A 41 22.96 8.36 -19.04
CA VAL A 41 23.24 9.76 -18.72
C VAL A 41 22.22 10.27 -17.72
N SER A 42 22.73 10.76 -16.58
CA SER A 42 21.87 11.39 -15.57
C SER A 42 21.19 12.61 -16.18
N PRO A 43 19.86 12.76 -16.02
CA PRO A 43 19.17 13.93 -16.53
C PRO A 43 19.67 15.19 -15.81
N PRO A 44 19.75 16.33 -16.51
CA PRO A 44 20.15 17.60 -15.88
C PRO A 44 19.15 18.08 -14.84
N SER A 45 17.88 17.69 -14.99
CA SER A 45 16.81 17.97 -14.04
C SER A 45 15.71 16.90 -14.16
N PHE A 46 14.99 16.69 -13.09
CA PHE A 46 13.75 15.92 -13.09
C PHE A 46 12.68 16.68 -12.29
N GLU A 47 11.45 16.58 -12.73
CA GLU A 47 10.31 17.22 -12.08
C GLU A 47 9.43 16.16 -11.41
N VAL A 48 9.05 16.43 -10.17
CA VAL A 48 8.11 15.58 -9.42
C VAL A 48 6.88 16.40 -9.10
N GLY A 49 5.77 16.06 -9.73
CA GLY A 49 4.49 16.72 -9.53
C GLY A 49 3.59 15.94 -8.60
N ASN A 50 3.12 16.57 -7.53
CA ASN A 50 2.11 16.01 -6.63
C ASN A 50 0.85 16.86 -6.73
N ALA A 51 -0.18 16.36 -7.41
CA ALA A 51 -1.47 17.02 -7.47
C ALA A 51 -2.33 16.67 -6.24
N TYR A 52 -3.16 17.62 -5.84
CA TYR A 52 -4.16 17.42 -4.78
C TYR A 52 -5.55 17.76 -5.35
N ASN A 53 -6.53 16.90 -5.07
CA ASN A 53 -7.90 17.06 -5.58
C ASN A 53 -8.71 17.96 -4.63
N ASN A 54 -8.23 19.18 -4.44
CA ASN A 54 -8.95 20.18 -3.66
C ASN A 54 -10.13 20.75 -4.47
N SER A 55 -11.21 21.09 -3.79
CA SER A 55 -12.36 21.74 -4.40
C SER A 55 -12.74 22.99 -3.61
N THR A 56 -13.16 24.04 -4.33
CA THR A 56 -13.61 25.28 -3.71
C THR A 56 -15.12 25.37 -3.82
N VAL A 57 -15.77 25.72 -2.69
CA VAL A 57 -17.21 25.92 -2.61
C VAL A 57 -17.46 27.32 -2.07
N ASN A 58 -18.28 28.10 -2.78
CA ASN A 58 -18.72 29.42 -2.32
C ASN A 58 -19.92 29.28 -1.37
N VAL A 59 -19.78 29.86 -0.18
CA VAL A 59 -20.85 29.92 0.85
C VAL A 59 -21.27 31.34 1.06
N ASN A 60 -22.55 31.62 0.94
CA ASN A 60 -23.15 32.97 0.84
C ASN A 60 -22.77 33.93 1.97
N SER A 61 -22.44 33.43 3.16
CA SER A 61 -22.10 34.29 4.34
C SER A 61 -20.62 34.26 4.72
N LEU A 62 -19.83 33.32 4.13
CA LEU A 62 -18.43 33.09 4.52
C LEU A 62 -17.46 33.28 3.35
N GLY A 63 -17.98 33.40 2.11
CA GLY A 63 -17.14 33.46 0.91
C GLY A 63 -16.68 32.06 0.45
N ASP A 64 -15.51 32.02 -0.18
CA ASP A 64 -14.97 30.78 -0.72
C ASP A 64 -14.31 29.94 0.37
N ILE A 65 -14.73 28.68 0.48
CA ILE A 65 -14.16 27.66 1.36
C ILE A 65 -13.43 26.62 0.51
N ASN A 66 -12.15 26.40 0.82
CA ASN A 66 -11.36 25.36 0.17
C ASN A 66 -11.48 24.03 0.94
N MET A 67 -12.08 23.03 0.29
CA MET A 67 -12.16 21.68 0.82
C MET A 67 -10.93 20.90 0.38
N LEU A 68 -10.18 20.39 1.36
CA LEU A 68 -8.95 19.63 1.11
C LEU A 68 -9.28 18.23 0.58
N GLY A 69 -8.83 17.94 -0.61
CA GLY A 69 -8.96 16.63 -1.23
C GLY A 69 -7.75 15.73 -0.97
N LYS A 70 -7.91 14.45 -1.32
CA LYS A 70 -6.81 13.49 -1.24
C LYS A 70 -5.76 13.77 -2.31
N ARG A 71 -4.50 13.38 -2.04
CA ARG A 71 -3.42 13.44 -3.01
C ARG A 71 -3.76 12.62 -4.26
N GLY A 72 -3.60 13.21 -5.42
CA GLY A 72 -3.65 12.54 -6.71
C GLY A 72 -2.45 11.62 -6.93
N LEU A 73 -2.25 11.18 -8.17
CA LEU A 73 -1.10 10.39 -8.56
C LEU A 73 0.11 11.30 -8.77
N THR A 74 1.26 10.88 -8.25
CA THR A 74 2.53 11.56 -8.47
C THR A 74 2.96 11.40 -9.94
N THR A 75 3.43 12.47 -10.56
CA THR A 75 4.02 12.43 -11.88
C THR A 75 5.52 12.72 -11.78
N VAL A 76 6.33 12.00 -12.57
CA VAL A 76 7.76 12.22 -12.67
C VAL A 76 8.11 12.43 -14.13
N LYS A 77 8.74 13.56 -14.45
CA LYS A 77 9.15 13.90 -15.82
C LYS A 77 10.64 14.23 -15.86
N PHE A 78 11.32 13.73 -16.86
CA PHE A 78 12.70 14.09 -17.10
C PHE A 78 13.06 13.88 -18.57
N SER A 79 14.15 14.52 -18.99
CA SER A 79 14.70 14.43 -20.33
C SER A 79 16.20 14.18 -20.24
N SER A 80 16.73 13.34 -21.13
CA SER A 80 18.14 13.05 -21.24
C SER A 80 18.43 12.54 -22.66
N PHE A 81 19.55 11.88 -22.85
CA PHE A 81 19.89 11.27 -24.13
C PHE A 81 20.57 9.90 -23.94
N PHE A 82 20.47 9.06 -24.95
CA PHE A 82 21.20 7.80 -25.05
C PHE A 82 22.41 8.01 -25.95
N PRO A 83 23.61 7.85 -25.43
CA PRO A 83 24.84 8.13 -26.16
C PRO A 83 25.13 7.05 -27.20
N ALA A 84 25.48 7.47 -28.43
CA ALA A 84 26.02 6.59 -29.45
C ALA A 84 27.54 6.36 -29.30
N GLN A 85 28.19 7.22 -28.53
CA GLN A 85 29.64 7.22 -28.31
C GLN A 85 29.95 7.20 -26.80
N ALA A 86 31.17 6.85 -26.49
CA ALA A 86 31.64 6.89 -25.09
C ALA A 86 31.91 8.35 -24.70
N TYR A 87 31.12 8.90 -23.79
CA TYR A 87 31.34 10.20 -23.16
C TYR A 87 31.88 10.02 -21.75
N SER A 88 32.68 10.98 -21.29
CA SER A 88 33.09 11.04 -19.89
C SER A 88 31.86 11.40 -19.03
N GLY A 89 31.54 10.58 -18.04
CA GLY A 89 30.38 10.81 -17.18
C GLY A 89 29.18 9.89 -17.45
N ILE A 90 29.31 8.93 -18.34
CA ILE A 90 28.32 7.87 -18.52
C ILE A 90 28.28 7.01 -17.28
N VAL A 91 27.09 6.70 -16.80
CA VAL A 91 26.86 5.79 -15.68
C VAL A 91 27.40 4.40 -16.04
N SER A 92 28.24 3.84 -15.18
CA SER A 92 28.84 2.52 -15.34
C SER A 92 27.79 1.44 -15.63
N GLY A 93 28.01 0.65 -16.68
CA GLY A 93 27.10 -0.42 -17.11
C GLY A 93 26.23 -0.07 -18.32
N ALA A 94 26.38 1.09 -18.92
CA ALA A 94 25.70 1.50 -20.15
C ALA A 94 26.60 1.12 -21.35
N SER A 95 26.35 -0.01 -21.97
CA SER A 95 27.08 -0.49 -23.15
C SER A 95 26.19 -0.75 -24.36
N ASP A 96 24.90 -0.52 -24.23
CA ASP A 96 23.94 -0.80 -25.28
C ASP A 96 23.91 0.34 -26.32
N SER A 97 23.54 0.01 -27.57
CA SER A 97 23.29 1.03 -28.58
C SER A 97 22.10 1.92 -28.18
N PRO A 98 22.03 3.19 -28.60
CA PRO A 98 20.94 4.10 -28.26
C PRO A 98 19.54 3.51 -28.50
N TYR A 99 19.35 2.85 -29.62
CA TYR A 99 18.06 2.26 -29.99
C TYR A 99 17.70 1.04 -29.16
N SER A 100 18.65 0.30 -28.59
CA SER A 100 18.32 -0.80 -27.68
C SER A 100 17.65 -0.31 -26.39
N TYR A 101 18.00 0.89 -25.91
CA TYR A 101 17.29 1.53 -24.81
C TYR A 101 15.87 1.92 -25.19
N VAL A 102 15.69 2.49 -26.40
CA VAL A 102 14.36 2.86 -26.92
C VAL A 102 13.47 1.64 -27.04
N GLU A 103 13.97 0.54 -27.58
CA GLU A 103 13.23 -0.72 -27.72
C GLU A 103 12.83 -1.30 -26.36
N LYS A 104 13.75 -1.31 -25.39
CA LYS A 104 13.47 -1.78 -24.04
C LYS A 104 12.37 -0.96 -23.37
N ILE A 105 12.44 0.37 -23.45
CA ILE A 105 11.43 1.26 -22.83
C ILE A 105 10.07 1.09 -23.52
N ASN A 106 10.04 1.00 -24.84
CA ASN A 106 8.82 0.73 -25.58
C ASN A 106 8.24 -0.66 -25.24
N SER A 107 9.07 -1.68 -25.07
CA SER A 107 8.67 -2.99 -24.60
C SER A 107 8.02 -2.91 -23.20
N PHE A 108 8.59 -2.12 -22.29
CA PHE A 108 8.00 -1.92 -20.95
C PHE A 108 6.63 -1.27 -21.03
N ALA A 109 6.45 -0.25 -21.88
CA ALA A 109 5.15 0.37 -22.09
C ALA A 109 4.12 -0.61 -22.67
N GLN A 110 4.53 -1.47 -23.59
CA GLN A 110 3.66 -2.45 -24.24
C GLN A 110 3.27 -3.63 -23.33
N LYS A 111 4.11 -3.99 -22.36
CA LYS A 111 3.83 -5.10 -21.43
C LYS A 111 2.58 -4.84 -20.56
N GLY A 112 2.10 -3.60 -20.44
CA GLY A 112 0.91 -3.25 -19.67
C GLY A 112 1.05 -3.54 -18.18
N GLN A 113 2.27 -3.66 -17.67
CA GLN A 113 2.58 -3.88 -16.26
C GLN A 113 3.21 -2.64 -15.65
N PRO A 114 2.95 -2.36 -14.36
CA PRO A 114 3.60 -1.25 -13.68
C PRO A 114 5.10 -1.50 -13.58
N CYS A 115 5.87 -0.48 -13.91
CA CYS A 115 7.29 -0.44 -13.75
C CYS A 115 7.65 0.17 -12.39
N LYS A 116 8.89 -0.02 -11.94
CA LYS A 116 9.43 0.58 -10.73
C LYS A 116 10.51 1.56 -11.08
N LEU A 117 10.31 2.83 -10.75
CA LEU A 117 11.31 3.88 -10.89
C LEU A 117 12.06 4.05 -9.58
N THR A 118 13.38 4.00 -9.65
CA THR A 118 14.28 4.27 -8.52
C THR A 118 15.27 5.35 -8.93
N ILE A 119 15.36 6.42 -8.13
CA ILE A 119 16.34 7.50 -8.32
C ILE A 119 17.29 7.49 -7.13
N SER A 120 18.58 7.18 -7.37
CA SER A 120 19.58 7.10 -6.30
C SER A 120 19.81 8.47 -5.65
N GLY A 121 20.09 8.49 -4.36
CA GLY A 121 20.29 9.74 -3.61
C GLY A 121 19.01 10.51 -3.31
N THR A 122 17.83 9.95 -3.64
CA THR A 122 16.52 10.54 -3.33
C THR A 122 15.60 9.50 -2.69
N ASN A 123 14.48 9.97 -2.12
CA ASN A 123 13.45 9.09 -1.59
C ASN A 123 12.47 8.58 -2.69
N ILE A 124 12.81 8.75 -3.97
CA ILE A 124 11.94 8.37 -5.07
C ILE A 124 12.16 6.90 -5.39
N ASN A 125 11.20 6.11 -4.98
CA ASN A 125 11.09 4.68 -5.28
C ASN A 125 9.61 4.36 -5.48
N LEU A 126 9.13 4.54 -6.72
CA LEU A 126 7.70 4.54 -7.03
C LEU A 126 7.39 3.45 -8.06
N ASN A 127 6.23 2.82 -7.89
CA ASN A 127 5.63 2.06 -8.97
C ASN A 127 4.98 3.06 -9.93
N VAL A 128 5.29 2.95 -11.21
CA VAL A 128 4.91 3.91 -12.23
C VAL A 128 4.40 3.23 -13.49
N SER A 129 3.52 3.92 -14.21
CA SER A 129 3.20 3.65 -15.61
C SER A 129 3.92 4.67 -16.49
N ILE A 130 4.24 4.30 -17.71
CA ILE A 130 4.78 5.18 -18.72
C ILE A 130 3.59 5.87 -19.41
N ASP A 131 3.49 7.20 -19.23
CA ASP A 131 2.43 7.99 -19.87
C ASP A 131 2.83 8.44 -21.27
N SER A 132 4.08 8.91 -21.44
CA SER A 132 4.66 9.24 -22.73
C SER A 132 6.15 8.97 -22.73
N PHE A 133 6.65 8.58 -23.88
CA PHE A 133 8.07 8.42 -24.19
C PHE A 133 8.32 8.92 -25.60
N ASP A 134 8.90 10.11 -25.70
CA ASP A 134 9.19 10.78 -26.96
C ASP A 134 10.70 10.79 -27.18
N TYR A 135 11.16 10.47 -28.37
CA TYR A 135 12.57 10.44 -28.69
C TYR A 135 12.84 11.00 -30.08
N SER A 136 14.03 11.55 -30.25
CA SER A 136 14.46 12.16 -31.52
C SER A 136 15.99 12.13 -31.65
N GLU A 137 16.49 12.03 -32.85
CA GLU A 137 17.88 12.30 -33.14
C GLU A 137 18.07 13.79 -33.46
N LYS A 138 19.20 14.35 -33.02
CA LYS A 138 19.59 15.74 -33.25
C LYS A 138 21.08 15.78 -33.56
N ASP A 139 21.50 16.86 -34.21
CA ASP A 139 22.91 17.23 -34.38
C ASP A 139 23.77 16.24 -35.19
N GLY A 140 23.18 15.21 -35.82
CA GLY A 140 23.93 14.26 -36.66
C GLY A 140 24.94 13.40 -35.90
N THR A 141 24.85 13.33 -34.56
CA THR A 141 25.79 12.58 -33.71
C THR A 141 25.35 11.12 -33.50
N SER A 142 24.19 10.71 -34.02
CA SER A 142 23.52 9.44 -33.77
C SER A 142 23.12 9.22 -32.28
N ASP A 143 23.24 10.24 -31.47
CA ASP A 143 22.71 10.23 -30.10
C ASP A 143 21.18 10.37 -30.11
N VAL A 144 20.48 9.63 -29.27
CA VAL A 144 19.02 9.67 -29.20
C VAL A 144 18.60 10.45 -27.98
N TYR A 145 18.06 11.63 -28.18
CA TYR A 145 17.47 12.47 -27.15
C TYR A 145 16.06 12.00 -26.83
N PHE A 146 15.71 11.96 -25.56
CA PHE A 146 14.38 11.53 -25.16
C PHE A 146 13.78 12.39 -24.04
N SER A 147 12.46 12.36 -23.97
CA SER A 147 11.66 12.90 -22.87
C SER A 147 10.69 11.81 -22.41
N ILE A 148 10.62 11.58 -21.11
CA ILE A 148 9.74 10.57 -20.54
C ILE A 148 8.87 11.19 -19.46
N SER A 149 7.59 10.83 -19.48
CA SER A 149 6.62 11.16 -18.45
C SER A 149 6.10 9.88 -17.82
N LEU A 150 6.27 9.78 -16.51
CA LEU A 150 5.88 8.64 -15.70
C LEU A 150 4.82 9.07 -14.71
N ARG A 151 3.86 8.18 -14.41
CA ARG A 151 2.80 8.43 -13.45
C ARG A 151 2.78 7.33 -12.40
N GLU A 152 2.61 7.70 -11.13
CA GLU A 152 2.46 6.77 -10.01
C GLU A 152 1.36 5.74 -10.32
N TYR A 153 1.69 4.47 -10.13
CA TYR A 153 0.72 3.39 -10.17
C TYR A 153 0.45 2.89 -8.77
N ARG A 154 -0.82 2.89 -8.37
CA ARG A 154 -1.26 2.35 -7.07
C ARG A 154 -1.95 1.02 -7.28
N TYR A 155 -1.45 -0.01 -6.61
CA TYR A 155 -2.13 -1.29 -6.58
C TYR A 155 -3.43 -1.13 -5.80
N ILE A 156 -4.54 -1.43 -6.44
CA ILE A 156 -5.82 -1.59 -5.77
C ILE A 156 -5.82 -3.02 -5.24
N LEU A 157 -5.62 -3.17 -3.93
CA LEU A 157 -5.94 -4.43 -3.28
C LEU A 157 -7.46 -4.52 -3.27
N PRO A 158 -8.08 -5.46 -3.98
CA PRO A 158 -9.50 -5.69 -3.81
C PRO A 158 -9.70 -6.03 -2.32
N ASN A 159 -10.44 -5.18 -1.62
CA ASN A 159 -10.96 -5.58 -0.32
C ASN A 159 -11.69 -6.90 -0.57
N SER A 160 -11.14 -7.98 -0.07
CA SER A 160 -11.83 -9.27 -0.05
C SER A 160 -12.93 -9.20 1.00
N ASN A 161 -13.89 -8.30 0.79
CA ASN A 161 -15.15 -8.37 1.49
C ASN A 161 -15.80 -9.65 1.00
N LYS A 162 -15.60 -10.74 1.75
CA LYS A 162 -16.36 -11.96 1.51
C LYS A 162 -17.82 -11.58 1.63
N LEU A 163 -18.50 -11.52 0.51
CA LEU A 163 -19.94 -11.43 0.49
C LEU A 163 -20.47 -12.69 1.19
N ASN A 164 -21.39 -12.53 2.09
CA ASN A 164 -22.10 -13.64 2.65
C ASN A 164 -22.99 -14.23 1.53
N ASP A 165 -22.70 -15.45 1.11
CA ASP A 165 -23.38 -16.13 0.01
C ASP A 165 -24.91 -16.21 0.19
N THR A 166 -25.38 -16.08 1.45
CA THR A 166 -26.82 -16.16 1.77
C THR A 166 -27.51 -14.82 1.70
N THR A 167 -26.83 -13.70 2.01
CA THR A 167 -27.46 -12.37 2.11
C THR A 167 -26.95 -11.39 1.08
N GLY A 168 -25.87 -11.69 0.35
CA GLY A 168 -25.25 -10.78 -0.61
C GLY A 168 -24.64 -9.52 0.02
N LEU A 169 -24.62 -9.42 1.35
CA LEU A 169 -24.06 -8.28 2.06
C LEU A 169 -22.56 -8.50 2.32
N ALA A 170 -21.80 -7.41 2.21
CA ALA A 170 -20.38 -7.44 2.57
C ALA A 170 -20.22 -7.81 4.04
N SER A 171 -19.46 -8.88 4.30
CA SER A 171 -19.08 -9.23 5.66
C SER A 171 -18.20 -8.09 6.21
N ARG A 172 -18.47 -7.63 7.43
CA ARG A 172 -17.59 -6.66 8.10
C ARG A 172 -16.20 -7.26 8.23
N THR A 173 -15.19 -6.46 7.90
CA THR A 173 -13.81 -6.84 8.19
C THR A 173 -13.63 -7.00 9.69
N ALA A 174 -12.76 -7.92 10.11
CA ALA A 174 -12.50 -8.17 11.53
C ALA A 174 -12.12 -6.89 12.32
N GLU A 175 -11.53 -5.89 11.66
CA GLU A 175 -11.20 -4.59 12.26
C GLU A 175 -12.42 -3.73 12.64
N GLU A 176 -13.62 -4.02 12.11
CA GLU A 176 -14.85 -3.32 12.45
C GLU A 176 -15.64 -3.98 13.58
N GLN A 177 -15.23 -5.17 13.99
CA GLN A 177 -15.81 -5.82 15.17
C GLN A 177 -15.17 -5.20 16.40
N LYS A 178 -15.80 -4.16 16.95
CA LYS A 178 -15.36 -3.56 18.22
C LYS A 178 -15.37 -4.64 19.30
N GLU A 179 -14.30 -4.71 20.07
CA GLU A 179 -14.23 -5.52 21.27
C GLU A 179 -15.45 -5.23 22.16
N LYS A 180 -16.25 -6.26 22.47
CA LYS A 180 -17.35 -6.13 23.40
C LYS A 180 -16.81 -6.34 24.80
N VAL A 181 -16.65 -5.25 25.54
CA VAL A 181 -16.27 -5.27 26.94
C VAL A 181 -17.55 -5.45 27.75
N ILE A 182 -17.61 -6.53 28.53
CA ILE A 182 -18.68 -6.76 29.49
C ILE A 182 -18.19 -6.39 30.87
N ASN A 183 -18.82 -5.37 31.46
CA ASN A 183 -18.47 -4.87 32.79
C ASN A 183 -19.06 -5.82 33.87
N TRP A 184 -18.18 -6.36 34.67
CA TRP A 184 -18.59 -7.22 35.78
C TRP A 184 -19.07 -6.40 36.98
N TYR A 185 -20.10 -6.91 37.66
CA TYR A 185 -20.59 -6.42 38.96
C TYR A 185 -20.95 -7.59 39.90
N PRO A 186 -20.89 -7.37 41.23
CA PRO A 186 -21.23 -8.43 42.20
C PRO A 186 -22.66 -8.92 42.03
N GLY A 187 -22.82 -10.24 41.95
CA GLY A 187 -24.12 -10.87 41.75
C GLY A 187 -24.55 -11.06 40.29
N MET A 188 -23.68 -10.71 39.35
CA MET A 188 -23.88 -10.91 37.91
C MET A 188 -24.04 -12.41 37.63
N ASP A 189 -25.05 -12.75 36.84
CA ASP A 189 -25.27 -14.11 36.34
C ASP A 189 -24.96 -14.25 34.83
N LEU A 190 -25.09 -15.44 34.32
CA LEU A 190 -24.79 -15.71 32.91
C LEU A 190 -25.79 -15.01 31.96
N MET A 191 -27.02 -14.77 32.44
CA MET A 191 -28.04 -14.03 31.68
C MET A 191 -27.68 -12.55 31.55
N ASP A 192 -27.11 -11.94 32.60
CA ASP A 192 -26.61 -10.57 32.56
C ASP A 192 -25.49 -10.40 31.55
N VAL A 193 -24.59 -11.39 31.46
CA VAL A 193 -23.54 -11.39 30.41
C VAL A 193 -24.15 -11.48 29.04
N ALA A 194 -25.16 -12.32 28.84
CA ALA A 194 -25.86 -12.41 27.56
C ALA A 194 -26.54 -11.08 27.19
N ALA A 195 -27.25 -10.45 28.14
CA ALA A 195 -27.90 -9.18 27.96
C ALA A 195 -26.91 -8.06 27.57
N GLN A 196 -25.82 -7.92 28.32
CA GLN A 196 -24.79 -6.92 28.00
C GLN A 196 -24.13 -7.16 26.65
N SER A 197 -23.95 -8.42 26.24
CA SER A 197 -23.36 -8.75 24.94
C SER A 197 -24.17 -8.25 23.76
N VAL A 198 -25.47 -8.08 23.94
CA VAL A 198 -26.41 -7.52 22.93
C VAL A 198 -26.63 -6.02 23.15
N GLY A 199 -26.09 -5.44 24.21
CA GLY A 199 -26.28 -4.03 24.55
C GLY A 199 -27.66 -3.72 25.15
N GLN A 200 -28.30 -4.72 25.76
CA GLN A 200 -29.58 -4.57 26.45
C GLN A 200 -29.36 -4.51 27.97
N PHE A 201 -30.10 -3.63 28.62
CA PHE A 201 -30.12 -3.52 30.09
C PHE A 201 -31.28 -4.34 30.72
N PHE A 202 -32.14 -4.94 29.92
CA PHE A 202 -33.28 -5.70 30.36
C PHE A 202 -33.05 -7.22 30.22
N PRO A 203 -33.67 -8.05 31.04
CA PRO A 203 -33.52 -9.51 30.93
C PRO A 203 -33.96 -9.97 29.56
N ILE A 204 -33.09 -10.73 28.90
CA ILE A 204 -33.37 -11.40 27.63
C ILE A 204 -34.13 -12.70 27.97
N ASP A 205 -34.98 -13.19 27.05
CA ASP A 205 -35.57 -14.51 27.14
C ASP A 205 -34.46 -15.58 27.23
N GLU A 206 -34.65 -16.56 28.08
CA GLU A 206 -33.69 -17.63 28.31
C GLU A 206 -33.35 -18.42 27.05
N GLN A 207 -34.31 -18.56 26.12
CA GLN A 207 -34.10 -19.25 24.86
C GLN A 207 -33.19 -18.45 23.94
N ASP A 208 -33.41 -17.13 23.86
CA ASP A 208 -32.59 -16.25 23.05
C ASP A 208 -31.18 -16.10 23.62
N ALA A 209 -31.05 -16.01 24.95
CA ALA A 209 -29.78 -15.94 25.62
C ALA A 209 -28.89 -17.17 25.34
N LYS A 210 -29.48 -18.37 25.36
CA LYS A 210 -28.77 -19.62 25.07
C LYS A 210 -28.29 -19.74 23.64
N GLN A 211 -28.82 -18.95 22.70
CA GLN A 211 -28.40 -18.95 21.33
C GLN A 211 -27.15 -18.04 21.11
N LEU A 212 -26.90 -17.12 21.99
CA LEU A 212 -25.77 -16.18 21.87
C LEU A 212 -24.43 -16.92 21.98
N SER A 213 -23.49 -16.53 21.14
CA SER A 213 -22.14 -17.13 21.10
C SER A 213 -21.39 -16.98 22.43
N VAL A 214 -21.54 -15.81 23.06
CA VAL A 214 -20.99 -15.49 24.39
C VAL A 214 -21.47 -16.48 25.44
N PHE A 215 -22.77 -16.72 25.52
CA PHE A 215 -23.38 -17.65 26.45
C PHE A 215 -22.89 -19.10 26.22
N LYS A 216 -22.91 -19.54 24.95
CA LYS A 216 -22.43 -20.88 24.58
C LYS A 216 -20.98 -21.10 24.96
N THR A 217 -20.14 -20.09 24.75
CA THR A 217 -18.71 -20.18 25.06
C THR A 217 -18.47 -20.22 26.56
N LEU A 218 -19.10 -19.35 27.36
CA LEU A 218 -18.96 -19.33 28.81
C LEU A 218 -19.54 -20.55 29.46
N ALA A 219 -20.74 -20.98 29.04
CA ALA A 219 -21.36 -22.19 29.54
C ALA A 219 -20.48 -23.44 29.31
N LYS A 220 -19.87 -23.53 28.12
CA LYS A 220 -18.98 -24.65 27.77
C LYS A 220 -17.64 -24.57 28.48
N THR A 221 -16.99 -23.38 28.53
CA THR A 221 -15.64 -23.24 29.06
C THR A 221 -15.58 -23.31 30.57
N LYS A 222 -16.61 -22.82 31.28
CA LYS A 222 -16.68 -22.77 32.74
C LYS A 222 -17.63 -23.80 33.32
N ASN A 223 -18.29 -24.61 32.50
CA ASN A 223 -19.33 -25.58 32.91
C ASN A 223 -20.43 -24.90 33.74
N LEU A 224 -20.89 -23.73 33.31
CA LEU A 224 -21.86 -22.90 34.00
C LEU A 224 -23.26 -23.16 33.45
N ASN A 225 -24.26 -23.13 34.34
CA ASN A 225 -25.69 -23.16 33.99
C ASN A 225 -26.30 -21.77 34.00
N VAL A 226 -27.51 -21.64 33.40
CA VAL A 226 -28.31 -20.42 33.45
C VAL A 226 -28.50 -19.96 34.88
N GLY A 227 -28.24 -19.04 35.46
CA GLY A 227 -28.37 -18.65 36.88
C GLY A 227 -27.15 -18.99 37.76
N SER A 228 -26.06 -19.43 37.14
CA SER A 228 -24.79 -19.54 37.86
C SER A 228 -24.25 -18.15 38.12
N VAL A 229 -24.11 -17.80 39.40
CA VAL A 229 -23.53 -16.51 39.81
C VAL A 229 -22.03 -16.48 39.48
N LEU A 230 -21.61 -15.46 38.81
CA LEU A 230 -20.21 -15.27 38.44
C LEU A 230 -19.47 -14.57 39.58
N TYR A 231 -18.56 -15.27 40.23
CA TYR A 231 -17.70 -14.69 41.24
C TYR A 231 -16.47 -14.02 40.61
N ALA A 232 -16.15 -12.84 41.07
CA ALA A 232 -15.06 -12.03 40.56
C ALA A 232 -13.71 -12.71 40.66
N THR A 233 -13.23 -13.22 39.58
CA THR A 233 -11.81 -13.24 39.32
C THR A 233 -11.62 -12.28 38.15
N LYS A 234 -10.73 -11.30 38.23
CA LYS A 234 -10.35 -10.42 37.14
C LYS A 234 -9.71 -11.26 36.00
N GLN A 235 -10.52 -11.99 35.27
CA GLN A 235 -10.08 -12.76 34.11
C GLN A 235 -10.84 -12.26 32.90
N SER A 236 -10.10 -11.84 31.89
CA SER A 236 -10.64 -11.60 30.56
C SER A 236 -10.80 -12.95 29.85
N VAL A 237 -11.96 -13.21 29.26
CA VAL A 237 -12.21 -14.38 28.43
C VAL A 237 -12.39 -13.89 26.99
N LYS A 238 -11.48 -14.29 26.11
CA LYS A 238 -11.60 -14.05 24.68
C LYS A 238 -12.58 -15.07 24.11
N ILE A 239 -13.70 -14.59 23.55
CA ILE A 239 -14.77 -15.45 23.04
C ILE A 239 -14.65 -15.64 21.54
N SER A 240 -14.17 -14.63 20.84
CA SER A 240 -13.79 -14.64 19.42
C SER A 240 -12.58 -13.75 19.27
N ASP A 241 -12.03 -13.66 18.07
CA ASP A 241 -10.88 -12.80 17.86
C ASP A 241 -11.08 -11.35 18.29
N ASP A 242 -12.35 -10.91 18.43
CA ASP A 242 -12.72 -9.53 18.69
C ASP A 242 -13.62 -9.32 19.91
N THR A 243 -13.85 -10.35 20.71
CA THR A 243 -14.72 -10.23 21.90
C THR A 243 -13.96 -10.64 23.15
N ILE A 244 -13.67 -9.69 24.03
CA ILE A 244 -13.04 -9.89 25.33
C ILE A 244 -14.08 -9.61 26.42
N ILE A 245 -14.28 -10.55 27.32
CA ILE A 245 -15.09 -10.36 28.54
C ILE A 245 -14.14 -10.13 29.69
N ASN A 246 -14.22 -8.95 30.31
CA ASN A 246 -13.50 -8.62 31.53
C ASN A 246 -14.44 -8.83 32.71
N PHE A 247 -14.03 -9.62 33.69
CA PHE A 247 -14.73 -9.87 34.94
C PHE A 247 -14.11 -9.06 36.06
#